data_75453aba71bcaa3281526c62ef7b0a05
#
_entry.id   75453aba71bcaa3281526c62ef7b0a05
#
_cell.length_a   1.000
_cell.length_b   1.000
_cell.length_c   1.000
_cell.angle_alpha   90.00
_cell.angle_beta   90.00
_cell.angle_gamma   90.00
#
_symmetry.space_group_name_H-M   'P 1'
#
loop_
_entity.id
_entity.type
_entity.pdbx_description
1 polymer ?
#
loop_
_entity_poly.entity_id
_entity_poly.type
_entity_poly.pdbx_seq_one_letter_code
_entity_poly.pdbx_strand_id
1 'polypeptide(L)'
;MKISIYLASVVLACVCSASYAQTSDAEADAIVNLLGVQKKEAMRQLVFVTTKDSVAFWKLYDEYQTMNRKEGKNRLRLYERTALAYGSMNATVADSLATKYFANRIDQEKNLETYYKKIKAATNAVLAFQFYQAEIYMLTQLRAQIMQQVPAYGQLVVASHKK
;
A
#
# COMPACT_ATOMS: atom_id res chain seq x y z
N MET A 1 -0.49 -14.56 15.80
CA MET A 1 -0.54 -13.16 15.34
C MET A 1 0.86 -12.62 15.05
N LYS A 2 1.55 -13.19 14.02
CA LYS A 2 2.96 -12.86 13.68
C LYS A 2 3.10 -12.27 12.26
N ILE A 3 1.98 -11.88 11.63
CA ILE A 3 1.95 -11.38 10.23
C ILE A 3 2.59 -10.00 10.11
N SER A 4 2.45 -9.14 11.15
CA SER A 4 3.02 -7.79 11.18
C SER A 4 4.55 -7.74 11.07
N ILE A 5 5.24 -8.78 11.53
CA ILE A 5 6.72 -8.75 11.64
C ILE A 5 7.38 -8.96 10.27
N TYR A 6 6.79 -9.76 9.40
CA TYR A 6 7.39 -10.08 8.09
C TYR A 6 7.19 -8.99 7.03
N LEU A 7 6.07 -8.27 7.06
CA LEU A 7 5.87 -7.10 6.19
C LEU A 7 6.86 -5.96 6.52
N ALA A 8 7.22 -5.81 7.81
CA ALA A 8 8.16 -4.80 8.26
C ALA A 8 9.60 -5.07 7.80
N SER A 9 10.02 -6.34 7.78
CA SER A 9 11.42 -6.71 7.51
C SER A 9 11.86 -6.44 6.08
N VAL A 10 10.97 -6.54 5.10
CA VAL A 10 11.32 -6.37 3.68
C VAL A 10 11.41 -4.89 3.29
N VAL A 11 10.57 -4.03 3.86
CA VAL A 11 10.66 -2.58 3.63
C VAL A 11 11.94 -2.00 4.25
N LEU A 12 12.40 -2.57 5.37
CA LEU A 12 13.59 -2.09 6.09
C LEU A 12 14.90 -2.41 5.35
N ALA A 13 14.99 -3.51 4.61
CA ALA A 13 16.21 -3.91 3.90
C ALA A 13 16.55 -2.98 2.71
N CYS A 14 15.58 -2.28 2.14
CA CYS A 14 15.76 -1.40 0.98
C CYS A 14 16.18 0.04 1.34
N VAL A 15 16.18 0.44 2.61
CA VAL A 15 16.39 1.85 3.02
C VAL A 15 17.78 2.11 3.60
N CYS A 16 18.61 1.08 3.80
CA CYS A 16 19.92 1.22 4.47
C CYS A 16 21.07 1.77 3.62
N SER A 17 20.84 2.23 2.39
CA SER A 17 21.84 2.97 1.61
C SER A 17 21.49 4.45 1.63
N ALA A 18 22.14 5.21 2.49
CA ALA A 18 22.05 6.67 2.60
C ALA A 18 22.69 7.37 1.38
N SER A 19 22.22 7.05 0.20
CA SER A 19 22.35 7.87 -0.99
C SER A 19 20.92 8.24 -1.37
N TYR A 20 20.60 9.52 -1.32
CA TYR A 20 19.31 10.07 -1.79
C TYR A 20 19.16 9.96 -3.32
N ALA A 21 19.54 8.82 -3.87
CA ALA A 21 19.29 8.48 -5.25
C ALA A 21 17.82 8.09 -5.38
N GLN A 22 17.13 8.70 -6.31
CA GLN A 22 15.76 8.34 -6.65
C GLN A 22 15.75 6.86 -7.06
N THR A 23 14.90 6.04 -6.41
CA THR A 23 14.73 4.63 -6.75
C THR A 23 14.49 4.46 -8.24
N SER A 24 15.25 3.61 -8.91
CA SER A 24 15.07 3.34 -10.34
C SER A 24 13.68 2.77 -10.62
N ASP A 25 13.21 2.85 -11.86
CA ASP A 25 11.91 2.28 -12.23
C ASP A 25 11.87 0.76 -12.02
N ALA A 26 12.98 0.07 -12.27
CA ALA A 26 13.10 -1.37 -12.05
C ALA A 26 13.03 -1.74 -10.56
N GLU A 27 13.68 -0.97 -9.69
CA GLU A 27 13.59 -1.16 -8.24
C GLU A 27 12.19 -0.88 -7.71
N ALA A 28 11.54 0.19 -8.18
CA ALA A 28 10.16 0.49 -7.81
C ALA A 28 9.20 -0.63 -8.23
N ASP A 29 9.38 -1.19 -9.43
CA ASP A 29 8.60 -2.33 -9.91
C ASP A 29 8.88 -3.59 -9.07
N ALA A 30 10.12 -3.86 -8.70
CA ALA A 30 10.49 -4.99 -7.84
C ALA A 30 9.83 -4.86 -6.44
N ILE A 31 9.87 -3.68 -5.83
CA ILE A 31 9.23 -3.40 -4.54
C ILE A 31 7.72 -3.63 -4.63
N VAL A 32 7.06 -3.07 -5.64
CA VAL A 32 5.60 -3.20 -5.79
C VAL A 32 5.18 -4.64 -6.08
N ASN A 33 5.98 -5.40 -6.85
CA ASN A 33 5.73 -6.81 -7.11
C ASN A 33 5.86 -7.64 -5.83
N LEU A 34 6.93 -7.43 -5.07
CA LEU A 34 7.16 -8.14 -3.81
C LEU A 34 6.04 -7.86 -2.80
N LEU A 35 5.63 -6.60 -2.65
CA LEU A 35 4.50 -6.22 -1.81
C LEU A 35 3.20 -6.89 -2.27
N GLY A 36 2.99 -7.03 -3.59
CA GLY A 36 1.84 -7.72 -4.15
C GLY A 36 1.79 -9.21 -3.77
N VAL A 37 2.94 -9.91 -3.82
CA VAL A 37 3.04 -11.31 -3.38
C VAL A 37 2.72 -11.46 -1.89
N GLN A 38 3.30 -10.61 -1.06
CA GLN A 38 3.05 -10.61 0.39
C GLN A 38 1.59 -10.29 0.73
N LYS A 39 0.98 -9.34 0.04
CA LYS A 39 -0.44 -9.01 0.19
C LYS A 39 -1.34 -10.19 -0.19
N LYS A 40 -1.03 -10.93 -1.24
CA LYS A 40 -1.81 -12.11 -1.63
C LYS A 40 -1.76 -13.19 -0.57
N GLU A 41 -0.59 -13.42 0.01
CA GLU A 41 -0.43 -14.38 1.11
C GLU A 41 -1.17 -13.93 2.38
N ALA A 42 -1.07 -12.65 2.74
CA ALA A 42 -1.84 -12.09 3.84
C ALA A 42 -3.36 -12.18 3.59
N MET A 43 -3.82 -11.94 2.36
CA MET A 43 -5.23 -12.09 1.98
C MET A 43 -5.73 -13.52 2.21
N ARG A 44 -4.93 -14.55 1.89
CA ARG A 44 -5.29 -15.95 2.17
C ARG A 44 -5.52 -16.25 3.64
N GLN A 45 -4.83 -15.53 4.51
CA GLN A 45 -4.95 -15.71 5.97
C GLN A 45 -6.08 -14.87 6.58
N LEU A 46 -6.45 -13.76 5.94
CA LEU A 46 -7.44 -12.82 6.47
C LEU A 46 -8.86 -13.09 5.97
N VAL A 47 -8.99 -13.77 4.82
CA VAL A 47 -10.28 -13.98 4.16
C VAL A 47 -10.59 -15.45 4.02
N PHE A 48 -11.77 -15.85 4.51
CA PHE A 48 -12.22 -17.23 4.38
C PHE A 48 -12.91 -17.47 3.02
N VAL A 49 -12.18 -18.08 2.08
CA VAL A 49 -12.67 -18.38 0.75
C VAL A 49 -13.08 -19.85 0.66
N THR A 50 -14.35 -20.14 0.42
CA THR A 50 -14.83 -21.51 0.22
C THR A 50 -14.31 -22.13 -1.07
N THR A 51 -14.28 -23.45 -1.18
CA THR A 51 -13.88 -24.14 -2.43
C THR A 51 -14.73 -23.70 -3.61
N LYS A 52 -16.04 -23.47 -3.40
CA LYS A 52 -16.99 -23.02 -4.42
C LYS A 52 -16.61 -21.65 -4.99
N ASP A 53 -16.20 -20.71 -4.13
CA ASP A 53 -15.95 -19.32 -4.50
C ASP A 53 -14.49 -19.09 -4.91
N SER A 54 -13.60 -20.05 -4.67
CA SER A 54 -12.14 -19.90 -4.76
C SER A 54 -11.67 -19.45 -6.14
N VAL A 55 -12.12 -20.08 -7.20
CA VAL A 55 -11.68 -19.77 -8.57
C VAL A 55 -12.08 -18.33 -8.94
N ALA A 56 -13.34 -17.97 -8.70
CA ALA A 56 -13.85 -16.63 -9.04
C ALA A 56 -13.17 -15.55 -8.19
N PHE A 57 -13.03 -15.77 -6.88
CA PHE A 57 -12.41 -14.83 -5.96
C PHE A 57 -10.94 -14.55 -6.34
N TRP A 58 -10.11 -15.60 -6.47
CA TRP A 58 -8.68 -15.40 -6.72
C TRP A 58 -8.39 -14.82 -8.09
N LYS A 59 -9.20 -15.14 -9.11
CA LYS A 59 -9.11 -14.49 -10.42
C LYS A 59 -9.34 -12.97 -10.30
N LEU A 60 -10.41 -12.55 -9.64
CA LEU A 60 -10.73 -11.14 -9.46
C LEU A 60 -9.72 -10.42 -8.56
N TYR A 61 -9.20 -11.11 -7.55
CA TYR A 61 -8.13 -10.57 -6.72
C TYR A 61 -6.83 -10.32 -7.51
N ASP A 62 -6.44 -11.24 -8.40
CA ASP A 62 -5.25 -11.08 -9.24
C ASP A 62 -5.44 -9.93 -10.26
N GLU A 63 -6.63 -9.78 -10.82
CA GLU A 63 -6.98 -8.62 -11.65
C GLU A 63 -6.87 -7.31 -10.87
N TYR A 64 -7.42 -7.27 -9.65
CA TYR A 64 -7.32 -6.13 -8.75
C TYR A 64 -5.86 -5.77 -8.44
N GLN A 65 -5.03 -6.75 -8.11
CA GLN A 65 -3.61 -6.53 -7.86
C GLN A 65 -2.88 -5.96 -9.08
N THR A 66 -3.21 -6.47 -10.27
CA THR A 66 -2.63 -5.99 -11.53
C THR A 66 -3.00 -4.54 -11.80
N MET A 67 -4.26 -4.15 -11.62
CA MET A 67 -4.74 -2.77 -11.75
C MET A 67 -4.06 -1.83 -10.74
N ASN A 68 -3.89 -2.28 -9.50
CA ASN A 68 -3.30 -1.47 -8.44
C ASN A 68 -1.76 -1.34 -8.52
N ARG A 69 -1.09 -2.10 -9.36
CA ARG A 69 0.38 -2.05 -9.48
C ARG A 69 0.87 -0.66 -9.86
N LYS A 70 0.26 -0.04 -10.86
CA LYS A 70 0.58 1.32 -11.29
C LYS A 70 0.38 2.34 -10.17
N GLU A 71 -0.75 2.25 -9.46
CA GLU A 71 -1.08 3.15 -8.37
C GLU A 71 -0.17 2.94 -7.15
N GLY A 72 0.26 1.71 -6.91
CA GLY A 72 1.29 1.39 -5.91
C GLY A 72 2.63 2.06 -6.22
N LYS A 73 3.07 1.99 -7.47
CA LYS A 73 4.29 2.65 -7.95
C LYS A 73 4.19 4.18 -7.82
N ASN A 74 3.06 4.76 -8.26
CA ASN A 74 2.80 6.20 -8.12
C ASN A 74 2.88 6.65 -6.67
N ARG A 75 2.31 5.87 -5.76
CA ARG A 75 2.33 6.14 -4.31
C ARG A 75 3.74 6.09 -3.74
N LEU A 76 4.54 5.07 -4.11
CA LEU A 76 5.94 5.00 -3.70
C LEU A 76 6.70 6.26 -4.12
N ARG A 77 6.55 6.69 -5.37
CA ARG A 77 7.14 7.94 -5.88
C ARG A 77 6.69 9.18 -5.14
N LEU A 78 5.44 9.23 -4.68
CA LEU A 78 4.97 10.36 -3.87
C LEU A 78 5.65 10.41 -2.51
N TYR A 79 5.86 9.27 -1.84
CA TYR A 79 6.60 9.22 -0.58
C TYR A 79 8.05 9.63 -0.76
N GLU A 80 8.74 9.15 -1.80
CA GLU A 80 10.11 9.56 -2.13
C GLU A 80 10.22 11.08 -2.33
N ARG A 81 9.34 11.64 -3.17
CA ARG A 81 9.31 13.10 -3.42
C ARG A 81 9.05 13.89 -2.15
N THR A 82 8.17 13.40 -1.29
CA THR A 82 7.90 14.07 -0.01
C THR A 82 9.13 14.06 0.88
N ALA A 83 9.82 12.93 0.99
CA ALA A 83 11.04 12.80 1.77
C ALA A 83 12.15 13.73 1.26
N LEU A 84 12.38 13.77 -0.06
CA LEU A 84 13.39 14.64 -0.69
C LEU A 84 13.06 16.13 -0.54
N ALA A 85 11.79 16.51 -0.65
CA ALA A 85 11.36 17.91 -0.56
C ALA A 85 11.27 18.43 0.87
N TYR A 86 11.33 17.55 1.88
CA TYR A 86 10.94 17.89 3.25
C TYR A 86 11.77 19.04 3.84
N GLY A 87 13.09 19.02 3.62
CA GLY A 87 14.00 20.05 4.13
C GLY A 87 13.91 21.43 3.40
N SER A 88 13.28 21.45 2.21
CA SER A 88 13.12 22.64 1.37
C SER A 88 11.68 22.89 0.94
N MET A 89 10.72 22.42 1.74
CA MET A 89 9.29 22.52 1.44
C MET A 89 8.86 23.99 1.34
N ASN A 90 8.16 24.31 0.24
CA ASN A 90 7.50 25.60 0.06
C ASN A 90 6.02 25.40 -0.32
N ALA A 91 5.24 26.47 -0.36
CA ALA A 91 3.80 26.40 -0.59
C ALA A 91 3.43 25.70 -1.92
N THR A 92 4.15 25.98 -3.00
CA THR A 92 3.89 25.40 -4.31
C THR A 92 4.16 23.89 -4.31
N VAL A 93 5.25 23.45 -3.72
CA VAL A 93 5.61 22.02 -3.61
C VAL A 93 4.61 21.30 -2.71
N ALA A 94 4.25 21.89 -1.57
CA ALA A 94 3.29 21.31 -0.64
C ALA A 94 1.91 21.11 -1.29
N ASP A 95 1.39 22.11 -2.00
CA ASP A 95 0.10 22.06 -2.70
C ASP A 95 0.12 21.01 -3.82
N SER A 96 1.20 20.98 -4.62
CA SER A 96 1.37 19.97 -5.67
C SER A 96 1.40 18.54 -5.11
N LEU A 97 2.10 18.30 -4.00
CA LEU A 97 2.14 16.99 -3.36
C LEU A 97 0.78 16.62 -2.79
N ALA A 98 0.11 17.52 -2.07
CA ALA A 98 -1.22 17.29 -1.50
C ALA A 98 -2.23 16.90 -2.58
N THR A 99 -2.28 17.65 -3.69
CA THR A 99 -3.15 17.35 -4.82
C THR A 99 -2.92 15.94 -5.38
N LYS A 100 -1.66 15.52 -5.54
CA LYS A 100 -1.31 14.17 -6.01
C LYS A 100 -1.67 13.08 -5.01
N TYR A 101 -1.49 13.33 -3.71
CA TYR A 101 -1.93 12.39 -2.67
C TYR A 101 -3.44 12.20 -2.68
N PHE A 102 -4.22 13.26 -2.80
CA PHE A 102 -5.68 13.17 -2.91
C PHE A 102 -6.10 12.39 -4.14
N ALA A 103 -5.55 12.69 -5.32
CA ALA A 103 -5.86 11.97 -6.55
C ALA A 103 -5.54 10.47 -6.42
N ASN A 104 -4.34 10.10 -5.97
CA ASN A 104 -3.96 8.70 -5.78
C ASN A 104 -4.88 7.97 -4.79
N ARG A 105 -5.32 8.65 -3.73
CA ARG A 105 -6.24 8.06 -2.75
C ARG A 105 -7.63 7.83 -3.33
N ILE A 106 -8.16 8.79 -4.07
CA ILE A 106 -9.47 8.67 -4.74
C ILE A 106 -9.46 7.52 -5.74
N ASP A 107 -8.41 7.40 -6.55
CA ASP A 107 -8.29 6.33 -7.53
C ASP A 107 -8.17 4.95 -6.86
N GLN A 108 -7.45 4.86 -5.75
CA GLN A 108 -7.38 3.65 -4.95
C GLN A 108 -8.76 3.21 -4.42
N GLU A 109 -9.53 4.14 -3.85
CA GLU A 109 -10.87 3.85 -3.32
C GLU A 109 -11.85 3.43 -4.43
N LYS A 110 -11.82 4.10 -5.59
CA LYS A 110 -12.62 3.73 -6.76
C LYS A 110 -12.31 2.31 -7.27
N ASN A 111 -11.02 1.95 -7.32
CA ASN A 111 -10.60 0.63 -7.71
C ASN A 111 -11.08 -0.42 -6.71
N LEU A 112 -10.96 -0.15 -5.43
CA LEU A 112 -11.40 -1.04 -4.37
C LEU A 112 -12.92 -1.26 -4.41
N GLU A 113 -13.71 -0.18 -4.58
CA GLU A 113 -15.16 -0.25 -4.75
C GLU A 113 -15.54 -1.08 -5.99
N THR A 114 -14.83 -0.88 -7.10
CA THR A 114 -15.09 -1.61 -8.34
C THR A 114 -14.91 -3.12 -8.14
N TYR A 115 -13.81 -3.52 -7.49
CA TYR A 115 -13.54 -4.95 -7.26
C TYR A 115 -14.40 -5.53 -6.14
N TYR A 116 -14.77 -4.75 -5.13
CA TYR A 116 -15.81 -5.15 -4.19
C TYR A 116 -17.10 -5.55 -4.90
N LYS A 117 -17.58 -4.71 -5.84
CA LYS A 117 -18.79 -4.99 -6.62
C LYS A 117 -18.65 -6.24 -7.49
N LYS A 118 -17.49 -6.41 -8.16
CA LYS A 118 -17.22 -7.60 -8.99
C LYS A 118 -17.19 -8.89 -8.14
N ILE A 119 -16.47 -8.88 -7.01
CA ILE A 119 -16.36 -10.01 -6.11
C ILE A 119 -17.74 -10.35 -5.54
N LYS A 120 -18.51 -9.34 -5.09
CA LYS A 120 -19.88 -9.54 -4.60
C LYS A 120 -20.79 -10.21 -5.63
N ALA A 121 -20.72 -9.80 -6.89
CA ALA A 121 -21.50 -10.37 -7.97
C ALA A 121 -21.09 -11.81 -8.34
N ALA A 122 -19.78 -12.11 -8.28
CA ALA A 122 -19.23 -13.43 -8.64
C ALA A 122 -19.27 -14.46 -7.51
N THR A 123 -19.42 -14.00 -6.26
CA THR A 123 -19.40 -14.84 -5.05
C THR A 123 -20.59 -14.49 -4.14
N ASN A 124 -20.36 -13.67 -3.10
CA ASN A 124 -21.40 -13.17 -2.19
C ASN A 124 -20.93 -11.90 -1.46
N ALA A 125 -21.88 -11.23 -0.79
CA ALA A 125 -21.62 -9.96 -0.10
C ALA A 125 -20.68 -10.11 1.11
N VAL A 126 -20.71 -11.25 1.80
CA VAL A 126 -19.87 -11.48 2.99
C VAL A 126 -18.41 -11.59 2.57
N LEU A 127 -18.12 -12.41 1.56
CA LEU A 127 -16.75 -12.58 1.04
C LEU A 127 -16.21 -11.26 0.43
N ALA A 128 -17.04 -10.51 -0.29
CA ALA A 128 -16.67 -9.20 -0.81
C ALA A 128 -16.35 -8.20 0.32
N PHE A 129 -17.10 -8.23 1.42
CA PHE A 129 -16.84 -7.38 2.59
C PHE A 129 -15.55 -7.78 3.31
N GLN A 130 -15.29 -9.08 3.46
CA GLN A 130 -14.02 -9.56 4.02
C GLN A 130 -12.82 -9.11 3.18
N PHE A 131 -12.92 -9.21 1.84
CA PHE A 131 -11.92 -8.68 0.92
C PHE A 131 -11.68 -7.18 1.17
N TYR A 132 -12.74 -6.37 1.21
CA TYR A 132 -12.65 -4.94 1.45
C TYR A 132 -11.94 -4.63 2.78
N GLN A 133 -12.36 -5.26 3.88
CA GLN A 133 -11.76 -5.04 5.20
C GLN A 133 -10.29 -5.47 5.25
N ALA A 134 -9.96 -6.62 4.65
CA ALA A 134 -8.57 -7.10 4.58
C ALA A 134 -7.67 -6.13 3.78
N GLU A 135 -8.16 -5.61 2.65
CA GLU A 135 -7.41 -4.61 1.86
C GLU A 135 -7.19 -3.32 2.64
N ILE A 136 -8.22 -2.76 3.28
CA ILE A 136 -8.09 -1.55 4.10
C ILE A 136 -7.09 -1.78 5.23
N TYR A 137 -7.17 -2.91 5.92
CA TYR A 137 -6.23 -3.26 6.99
C TYR A 137 -4.78 -3.28 6.47
N MET A 138 -4.50 -4.04 5.40
CA MET A 138 -3.15 -4.16 4.83
C MET A 138 -2.62 -2.82 4.31
N LEU A 139 -3.45 -2.03 3.62
CA LEU A 139 -3.07 -0.73 3.10
C LEU A 139 -2.78 0.28 4.22
N THR A 140 -3.52 0.21 5.33
CA THR A 140 -3.29 1.05 6.50
C THR A 140 -1.97 0.71 7.17
N GLN A 141 -1.67 -0.57 7.38
CA GLN A 141 -0.40 -1.02 7.96
C GLN A 141 0.79 -0.62 7.08
N LEU A 142 0.70 -0.87 5.77
CA LEU A 142 1.76 -0.50 4.84
C LEU A 142 2.01 1.01 4.82
N ARG A 143 0.93 1.81 4.80
CA ARG A 143 1.03 3.27 4.83
C ARG A 143 1.68 3.75 6.12
N ALA A 144 1.27 3.24 7.27
CA ALA A 144 1.84 3.61 8.55
C ALA A 144 3.35 3.33 8.60
N GLN A 145 3.77 2.15 8.14
CA GLN A 145 5.18 1.77 8.10
C GLN A 145 6.00 2.69 7.18
N ILE A 146 5.52 2.99 5.98
CA ILE A 146 6.22 3.89 5.05
C ILE A 146 6.30 5.30 5.64
N MET A 147 5.21 5.83 6.18
CA MET A 147 5.20 7.18 6.76
C MET A 147 6.13 7.34 7.95
N GLN A 148 6.39 6.28 8.72
CA GLN A 148 7.38 6.31 9.80
C GLN A 148 8.81 6.51 9.29
N GLN A 149 9.10 6.17 8.03
CA GLN A 149 10.40 6.40 7.40
C GLN A 149 10.55 7.82 6.81
N VAL A 150 9.46 8.56 6.63
CA VAL A 150 9.52 9.96 6.21
C VAL A 150 10.00 10.81 7.40
N PRO A 151 11.08 11.61 7.27
CA PRO A 151 11.78 12.25 8.38
C PRO A 151 10.88 12.97 9.39
N ALA A 152 9.85 13.68 8.91
CA ALA A 152 8.93 14.40 9.78
C ALA A 152 8.06 13.49 10.65
N TYR A 153 7.49 12.46 10.06
CA TYR A 153 6.58 11.57 10.77
C TYR A 153 7.36 10.65 11.71
N GLY A 154 8.55 10.20 11.33
CA GLY A 154 9.46 9.45 12.20
C GLY A 154 9.84 10.26 13.44
N GLN A 155 10.11 11.55 13.31
CA GLN A 155 10.42 12.43 14.43
C GLN A 155 9.23 12.61 15.39
N LEU A 156 7.99 12.73 14.87
CA LEU A 156 6.79 12.82 15.69
C LEU A 156 6.55 11.55 16.53
N VAL A 157 6.78 10.38 15.94
CA VAL A 157 6.66 9.10 16.65
C VAL A 157 7.70 8.98 17.77
N VAL A 158 8.96 9.34 17.50
CA VAL A 158 10.04 9.32 18.51
C VAL A 158 9.75 10.31 19.64
N ALA A 159 9.24 11.50 19.34
CA ALA A 159 8.89 12.50 20.35
C ALA A 159 7.74 12.03 21.25
N SER A 160 6.76 11.29 20.71
CA SER A 160 5.63 10.78 21.48
C SER A 160 6.02 9.64 22.46
N HIS A 161 7.10 8.94 22.22
CA HIS A 161 7.61 7.87 23.09
C HIS A 161 8.55 8.37 24.21
N LYS A 162 8.91 9.66 24.20
CA LYS A 162 9.78 10.28 25.22
C LYS A 162 8.99 10.96 26.36
N LYS A 163 7.68 10.89 26.36
CA LYS A 163 6.81 11.35 27.44
C LYS A 163 6.36 10.19 28.30
#